data_9c9efc75f0f1363ed3b1c8f5d3f4c6ad
#
_entry.id   9c9efc75f0f1363ed3b1c8f5d3f4c6ad
#
_cell.length_a   1.000
_cell.length_b   1.000
_cell.length_c   1.000
_cell.angle_alpha   90.00
_cell.angle_beta   90.00
_cell.angle_gamma   90.00
#
_symmetry.space_group_name_H-M   'P 1'
#
loop_
_entity.id
_entity.type
_entity.pdbx_description
1 polymer ?
#
loop_
_entity_poly.entity_id
_entity_poly.type
_entity_poly.pdbx_seq_one_letter_code
_entity_poly.pdbx_strand_id
1 'polypeptide(L)'
;MTFGDWPWRHWAQQRPAACALRLEGQAIDWRTLAQHITALAAGLAAQGVTAGAVIALRGKNSAEMLYAYLALLQLGARVLPLNPQLPQTRLAELLPSLTVSAGLDLATETPIAWPRGVAILSLRSLAGEVAAAWQPERQATLTLTSGSSGLPKAAVHSAAAHLASAAGVLSLMPLAPQDSWLLSLPLFHVSGQGILWRWLLAGACLVWRPMHPLHQALAGCSHASLVPTQLWRLLQSTQPVALRDVLLGGAMIPLALTQEAEARGIRCWCGYGLTEMASTVCAKRADGLPGVGHALPGREVRLAADGEVLLRGSSLACGYWQAGQLHPLLAADGWFHTRDRASWVAGELRIQGRMDNQFFSGGEGIQPEDIERILLQHPAVSQAFIVPVADVEFGQRPLAVVESEVDLVVLGEWLATRVARFQRPVAWLPLPTALKSGGIKIARRQVQQWAQATYQASSNAER
;
A
#
# COMPACT_ATOMS: atom_id res chain seq x y z
N MET A 1 2.68 -23.57 -5.10
CA MET A 1 2.44 -23.77 -6.55
C MET A 1 3.60 -23.15 -7.30
N THR A 2 4.20 -23.85 -8.23
CA THR A 2 5.24 -23.34 -9.13
C THR A 2 4.66 -23.23 -10.54
N PHE A 3 4.83 -22.09 -11.18
CA PHE A 3 4.38 -21.87 -12.54
C PHE A 3 5.50 -22.23 -13.51
N GLY A 4 5.17 -22.94 -14.59
CA GLY A 4 6.09 -23.21 -15.72
C GLY A 4 6.05 -22.14 -16.81
N ASP A 5 5.09 -21.22 -16.74
CA ASP A 5 4.87 -20.08 -17.65
C ASP A 5 4.29 -18.91 -16.85
N TRP A 6 4.08 -17.78 -17.50
CA TRP A 6 3.40 -16.63 -16.90
C TRP A 6 2.05 -17.05 -16.29
N PRO A 7 1.68 -16.62 -15.08
CA PRO A 7 0.50 -17.14 -14.39
C PRO A 7 -0.80 -17.07 -15.19
N TRP A 8 -1.06 -15.98 -15.95
CA TRP A 8 -2.25 -15.86 -16.80
C TRP A 8 -2.24 -16.84 -17.98
N ARG A 9 -1.06 -17.15 -18.55
CA ARG A 9 -0.92 -18.16 -19.61
C ARG A 9 -1.12 -19.57 -19.04
N HIS A 10 -0.57 -19.84 -17.87
CA HIS A 10 -0.82 -21.08 -17.14
C HIS A 10 -2.32 -21.30 -16.92
N TRP A 11 -3.06 -20.30 -16.41
CA TRP A 11 -4.48 -20.43 -16.17
C TRP A 11 -5.29 -20.51 -17.46
N ALA A 12 -4.87 -19.84 -18.53
CA ALA A 12 -5.48 -19.98 -19.86
C ALA A 12 -5.37 -21.40 -20.42
N GLN A 13 -4.34 -22.15 -20.05
CA GLN A 13 -4.19 -23.56 -20.39
C GLN A 13 -4.99 -24.48 -19.46
N GLN A 14 -4.94 -24.25 -18.15
CA GLN A 14 -5.54 -25.12 -17.15
C GLN A 14 -7.05 -24.94 -17.01
N ARG A 15 -7.53 -23.70 -17.11
CA ARG A 15 -8.96 -23.32 -16.89
C ARG A 15 -9.38 -22.21 -17.84
N PRO A 16 -9.33 -22.41 -19.17
CA PRO A 16 -9.50 -21.37 -20.18
C PRO A 16 -10.80 -20.58 -20.07
N ALA A 17 -11.91 -21.24 -19.72
CA ALA A 17 -13.24 -20.64 -19.64
C ALA A 17 -13.62 -20.13 -18.23
N ALA A 18 -12.73 -20.30 -17.23
CA ALA A 18 -13.00 -19.77 -15.88
C ALA A 18 -12.84 -18.24 -15.88
N CYS A 19 -13.70 -17.57 -15.09
CA CYS A 19 -13.64 -16.11 -14.94
C CYS A 19 -12.29 -15.68 -14.33
N ALA A 20 -11.51 -14.93 -15.08
CA ALA A 20 -10.25 -14.33 -14.65
C ALA A 20 -10.48 -12.93 -14.08
N LEU A 21 -11.28 -12.13 -14.79
CA LEU A 21 -11.47 -10.72 -14.48
C LEU A 21 -12.94 -10.35 -14.67
N ARG A 22 -13.48 -9.60 -13.73
CA ARG A 22 -14.81 -9.00 -13.84
C ARG A 22 -14.68 -7.49 -13.84
N LEU A 23 -15.06 -6.89 -14.95
CA LEU A 23 -15.17 -5.44 -15.13
C LEU A 23 -16.65 -5.05 -14.97
N GLU A 24 -16.94 -3.75 -15.02
CA GLU A 24 -18.30 -3.25 -15.03
C GLU A 24 -19.07 -3.80 -16.24
N GLY A 25 -20.06 -4.64 -15.98
CA GLY A 25 -20.90 -5.25 -17.02
C GLY A 25 -20.25 -6.37 -17.86
N GLN A 26 -18.99 -6.73 -17.64
CA GLN A 26 -18.26 -7.72 -18.43
C GLN A 26 -17.46 -8.71 -17.57
N ALA A 27 -17.60 -10.00 -17.89
CA ALA A 27 -16.71 -11.05 -17.37
C ALA A 27 -15.74 -11.49 -18.48
N ILE A 28 -14.46 -11.62 -18.13
CA ILE A 28 -13.38 -12.01 -19.03
C ILE A 28 -12.79 -13.31 -18.48
N ASP A 29 -12.72 -14.33 -19.32
CA ASP A 29 -12.11 -15.60 -18.97
C ASP A 29 -10.56 -15.57 -19.12
N TRP A 30 -9.88 -16.60 -18.59
CA TRP A 30 -8.41 -16.65 -18.63
C TRP A 30 -7.87 -16.71 -20.05
N ARG A 31 -8.55 -17.37 -20.99
CA ARG A 31 -8.14 -17.44 -22.41
C ARG A 31 -8.16 -16.04 -23.02
N THR A 32 -9.26 -15.36 -22.90
CA THR A 32 -9.44 -13.99 -23.44
C THR A 32 -8.45 -13.02 -22.80
N LEU A 33 -8.27 -13.10 -21.47
CA LEU A 33 -7.28 -12.28 -20.76
C LEU A 33 -5.86 -12.49 -21.31
N ALA A 34 -5.43 -13.76 -21.45
CA ALA A 34 -4.09 -14.07 -21.97
C ALA A 34 -3.88 -13.60 -23.41
N GLN A 35 -4.92 -13.67 -24.25
CA GLN A 35 -4.89 -13.15 -25.63
C GLN A 35 -4.75 -11.62 -25.64
N HIS A 36 -5.49 -10.91 -24.82
CA HIS A 36 -5.40 -9.44 -24.70
C HIS A 36 -3.99 -9.02 -24.25
N ILE A 37 -3.46 -9.67 -23.20
CA ILE A 37 -2.11 -9.37 -22.70
C ILE A 37 -1.07 -9.64 -23.80
N THR A 38 -1.17 -10.74 -24.53
CA THR A 38 -0.22 -11.10 -25.58
C THR A 38 -0.24 -10.09 -26.74
N ALA A 39 -1.42 -9.67 -27.17
CA ALA A 39 -1.56 -8.66 -28.23
C ALA A 39 -1.00 -7.28 -27.80
N LEU A 40 -1.21 -6.88 -26.55
CA LEU A 40 -0.63 -5.65 -26.00
C LEU A 40 0.89 -5.76 -25.83
N ALA A 41 1.39 -6.92 -25.40
CA ALA A 41 2.82 -7.17 -25.31
C ALA A 41 3.50 -7.03 -26.69
N ALA A 42 2.89 -7.58 -27.74
CA ALA A 42 3.38 -7.42 -29.12
C ALA A 42 3.40 -5.94 -29.53
N GLY A 43 2.35 -5.17 -29.19
CA GLY A 43 2.28 -3.73 -29.47
C GLY A 43 3.32 -2.89 -28.73
N LEU A 44 3.66 -3.26 -27.49
CA LEU A 44 4.69 -2.60 -26.68
C LEU A 44 6.10 -3.01 -27.15
N ALA A 45 6.32 -4.28 -27.51
CA ALA A 45 7.58 -4.75 -28.07
C ALA A 45 7.92 -4.05 -29.40
N ALA A 46 6.92 -3.83 -30.27
CA ALA A 46 7.09 -3.10 -31.52
C ALA A 46 7.47 -1.62 -31.31
N GLN A 47 7.27 -1.08 -30.09
CA GLN A 47 7.70 0.27 -29.68
C GLN A 47 9.06 0.25 -28.97
N GLY A 48 9.77 -0.87 -28.96
CA GLY A 48 11.12 -0.98 -28.40
C GLY A 48 11.18 -1.37 -26.92
N VAL A 49 10.09 -1.83 -26.31
CA VAL A 49 10.13 -2.36 -24.94
C VAL A 49 10.88 -3.71 -24.95
N THR A 50 11.92 -3.80 -24.14
CA THR A 50 12.77 -4.99 -24.01
C THR A 50 12.83 -5.51 -22.58
N ALA A 51 13.26 -6.77 -22.42
CA ALA A 51 13.46 -7.35 -21.09
C ALA A 51 14.49 -6.56 -20.29
N GLY A 52 14.19 -6.34 -19.00
CA GLY A 52 15.03 -5.57 -18.08
C GLY A 52 14.91 -4.04 -18.19
N ALA A 53 14.22 -3.50 -19.22
CA ALA A 53 13.94 -2.08 -19.29
C ALA A 53 13.06 -1.60 -18.13
N VAL A 54 13.31 -0.41 -17.59
CA VAL A 54 12.44 0.21 -16.59
C VAL A 54 11.37 1.04 -17.28
N ILE A 55 10.12 0.64 -17.16
CA ILE A 55 8.99 1.28 -17.81
C ILE A 55 8.07 1.90 -16.77
N ALA A 56 7.93 3.23 -16.82
CA ALA A 56 6.98 3.94 -15.99
C ALA A 56 5.55 3.73 -16.50
N LEU A 57 4.65 3.33 -15.61
CA LEU A 57 3.23 3.13 -15.90
C LEU A 57 2.41 4.04 -15.00
N ARG A 58 1.93 5.17 -15.54
CA ARG A 58 1.23 6.20 -14.78
C ARG A 58 -0.28 6.10 -14.96
N GLY A 59 -1.02 5.94 -13.88
CA GLY A 59 -2.47 5.89 -13.93
C GLY A 59 -3.13 5.44 -12.62
N LYS A 60 -4.45 5.66 -12.54
CA LYS A 60 -5.29 5.00 -11.52
C LYS A 60 -5.57 3.56 -11.96
N ASN A 61 -6.07 2.74 -11.05
CA ASN A 61 -6.55 1.41 -11.42
C ASN A 61 -7.62 1.52 -12.51
N SER A 62 -7.42 0.78 -13.58
CA SER A 62 -8.36 0.61 -14.70
C SER A 62 -8.07 -0.74 -15.38
N ALA A 63 -8.90 -1.14 -16.33
CA ALA A 63 -8.64 -2.33 -17.14
C ALA A 63 -7.34 -2.15 -17.95
N GLU A 64 -7.14 -0.99 -18.54
CA GLU A 64 -5.95 -0.64 -19.32
C GLU A 64 -4.68 -0.69 -18.44
N MET A 65 -4.77 -0.13 -17.21
CA MET A 65 -3.66 -0.17 -16.24
C MET A 65 -3.27 -1.60 -15.91
N LEU A 66 -4.26 -2.48 -15.67
CA LEU A 66 -4.03 -3.90 -15.39
C LEU A 66 -3.41 -4.61 -16.59
N TYR A 67 -3.98 -4.43 -17.77
CA TYR A 67 -3.48 -5.07 -18.99
C TYR A 67 -2.07 -4.61 -19.33
N ALA A 68 -1.80 -3.31 -19.27
CA ALA A 68 -0.47 -2.75 -19.50
C ALA A 68 0.56 -3.29 -18.51
N TYR A 69 0.20 -3.37 -17.24
CA TYR A 69 1.05 -3.94 -16.19
C TYR A 69 1.44 -5.38 -16.50
N LEU A 70 0.47 -6.24 -16.86
CA LEU A 70 0.72 -7.65 -17.18
C LEU A 70 1.46 -7.82 -18.51
N ALA A 71 1.18 -7.00 -19.52
CA ALA A 71 1.87 -7.03 -20.81
C ALA A 71 3.35 -6.64 -20.67
N LEU A 72 3.67 -5.62 -19.87
CA LEU A 72 5.04 -5.23 -19.55
C LEU A 72 5.78 -6.34 -18.81
N LEU A 73 5.14 -6.98 -17.83
CA LEU A 73 5.70 -8.16 -17.16
C LEU A 73 6.00 -9.28 -18.16
N GLN A 74 5.07 -9.58 -19.09
CA GLN A 74 5.25 -10.63 -20.12
C GLN A 74 6.47 -10.38 -21.00
N LEU A 75 6.83 -9.13 -21.25
CA LEU A 75 8.04 -8.75 -21.96
C LEU A 75 9.31 -8.82 -21.08
N GLY A 76 9.18 -9.16 -19.80
CA GLY A 76 10.29 -9.16 -18.84
C GLY A 76 10.79 -7.76 -18.47
N ALA A 77 10.01 -6.72 -18.75
CA ALA A 77 10.31 -5.36 -18.32
C ALA A 77 10.11 -5.21 -16.81
N ARG A 78 10.77 -4.23 -16.21
CA ARG A 78 10.57 -3.82 -14.82
C ARG A 78 9.52 -2.72 -14.79
N VAL A 79 8.37 -3.02 -14.23
CA VAL A 79 7.24 -2.09 -14.19
C VAL A 79 7.38 -1.15 -13.00
N LEU A 80 7.34 0.16 -13.25
CA LEU A 80 7.30 1.22 -12.24
C LEU A 80 5.92 1.88 -12.26
N PRO A 81 4.95 1.39 -11.47
CA PRO A 81 3.64 2.04 -11.39
C PRO A 81 3.76 3.37 -10.65
N LEU A 82 3.16 4.42 -11.21
CA LEU A 82 3.24 5.78 -10.70
C LEU A 82 1.86 6.33 -10.33
N ASN A 83 1.80 6.96 -9.16
CA ASN A 83 0.64 7.74 -8.76
C ASN A 83 0.44 8.91 -9.75
N PRO A 84 -0.74 9.03 -10.40
CA PRO A 84 -1.03 10.11 -11.34
C PRO A 84 -1.01 11.51 -10.71
N GLN A 85 -1.09 11.61 -9.39
CA GLN A 85 -1.06 12.86 -8.63
C GLN A 85 0.36 13.32 -8.28
N LEU A 86 1.41 12.58 -8.67
CA LEU A 86 2.78 13.05 -8.46
C LEU A 86 3.02 14.36 -9.21
N PRO A 87 3.57 15.40 -8.53
CA PRO A 87 3.87 16.67 -9.17
C PRO A 87 4.87 16.51 -10.32
N GLN A 88 4.71 17.34 -11.38
CA GLN A 88 5.61 17.35 -12.54
C GLN A 88 7.09 17.52 -12.14
N THR A 89 7.36 18.43 -11.21
CA THR A 89 8.72 18.66 -10.69
C THR A 89 9.32 17.40 -10.08
N ARG A 90 8.51 16.63 -9.34
CA ARG A 90 8.94 15.38 -8.74
C ARG A 90 9.21 14.29 -9.76
N LEU A 91 8.39 14.20 -10.81
CA LEU A 91 8.60 13.26 -11.92
C LEU A 91 9.87 13.59 -12.71
N ALA A 92 10.15 14.88 -12.94
CA ALA A 92 11.37 15.33 -13.63
C ALA A 92 12.66 14.91 -12.92
N GLU A 93 12.65 14.83 -11.57
CA GLU A 93 13.78 14.37 -10.78
C GLU A 93 13.83 12.83 -10.68
N LEU A 94 12.67 12.22 -10.47
CA LEU A 94 12.53 10.81 -10.16
C LEU A 94 12.85 9.91 -11.36
N LEU A 95 12.28 10.18 -12.53
CA LEU A 95 12.36 9.28 -13.68
C LEU A 95 13.82 9.11 -14.18
N PRO A 96 14.63 10.18 -14.29
CA PRO A 96 16.06 10.03 -14.61
C PRO A 96 16.83 9.29 -13.53
N SER A 97 16.56 9.54 -12.23
CA SER A 97 17.24 8.87 -11.11
C SER A 97 16.98 7.36 -11.06
N LEU A 98 15.86 6.92 -11.60
CA LEU A 98 15.49 5.50 -11.73
C LEU A 98 15.83 4.90 -13.11
N THR A 99 16.51 5.66 -13.99
CA THR A 99 16.87 5.22 -15.34
C THR A 99 15.68 4.70 -16.15
N VAL A 100 14.53 5.40 -16.05
CA VAL A 100 13.33 5.05 -16.81
C VAL A 100 13.58 5.25 -18.29
N SER A 101 13.42 4.21 -19.09
CA SER A 101 13.66 4.25 -20.53
C SER A 101 12.44 4.67 -21.33
N ALA A 102 11.26 4.32 -20.85
CA ALA A 102 10.00 4.68 -21.50
C ALA A 102 8.87 4.84 -20.49
N GLY A 103 7.81 5.54 -20.88
CA GLY A 103 6.62 5.77 -20.08
C GLY A 103 5.34 5.58 -20.84
N LEU A 104 4.35 4.99 -20.16
CA LEU A 104 2.97 4.89 -20.63
C LEU A 104 2.08 5.67 -19.68
N ASP A 105 1.41 6.71 -20.20
CA ASP A 105 0.50 7.55 -19.43
C ASP A 105 -0.96 7.18 -19.71
N LEU A 106 -1.63 6.66 -18.72
CA LEU A 106 -3.06 6.32 -18.73
C LEU A 106 -3.90 7.34 -17.93
N ALA A 107 -3.27 8.40 -17.40
CA ALA A 107 -3.94 9.48 -16.66
C ALA A 107 -4.19 10.70 -17.56
N THR A 108 -4.98 10.51 -18.60
CA THR A 108 -5.23 11.53 -19.66
C THR A 108 -5.84 12.83 -19.15
N GLU A 109 -6.54 12.80 -18.01
CA GLU A 109 -7.13 13.98 -17.36
C GLU A 109 -6.07 14.96 -16.79
N THR A 110 -4.87 14.46 -16.51
CA THR A 110 -3.77 15.22 -15.92
C THR A 110 -2.48 14.95 -16.69
N PRO A 111 -2.35 15.47 -17.95
CA PRO A 111 -1.19 15.20 -18.78
C PRO A 111 0.10 15.73 -18.13
N ILE A 112 1.20 15.03 -18.40
CA ILE A 112 2.54 15.41 -17.92
C ILE A 112 3.50 15.60 -19.10
N ALA A 113 4.54 16.40 -18.88
CA ALA A 113 5.69 16.44 -19.77
C ALA A 113 6.71 15.36 -19.32
N TRP A 114 6.96 14.39 -20.19
CA TRP A 114 7.97 13.38 -19.93
C TRP A 114 9.39 13.97 -20.02
N PRO A 115 10.31 13.62 -19.11
CA PRO A 115 11.70 14.09 -19.21
C PRO A 115 12.37 13.66 -20.51
N ARG A 116 13.37 14.44 -20.93
CA ARG A 116 14.19 14.07 -22.12
C ARG A 116 14.80 12.69 -21.94
N GLY A 117 14.76 11.87 -23.00
CA GLY A 117 15.30 10.50 -23.00
C GLY A 117 14.29 9.44 -22.56
N VAL A 118 13.11 9.79 -22.06
CA VAL A 118 12.04 8.84 -21.80
C VAL A 118 11.16 8.73 -23.04
N ALA A 119 11.13 7.57 -23.69
CA ALA A 119 10.28 7.31 -24.83
C ALA A 119 8.79 7.26 -24.40
N ILE A 120 7.89 7.83 -25.20
CA ILE A 120 6.46 7.80 -24.91
C ILE A 120 5.83 6.61 -25.61
N LEU A 121 5.22 5.73 -24.82
CA LEU A 121 4.52 4.55 -25.31
C LEU A 121 3.02 4.82 -25.46
N SER A 122 2.40 4.07 -26.36
CA SER A 122 0.95 3.99 -26.51
C SER A 122 0.46 2.55 -26.33
N LEU A 123 -0.69 2.39 -25.66
CA LEU A 123 -1.30 1.08 -25.46
C LEU A 123 -2.07 0.70 -26.74
N ARG A 124 -1.49 -0.18 -27.55
CA ARG A 124 -2.08 -0.68 -28.78
C ARG A 124 -1.84 -2.17 -28.93
N SER A 125 -2.83 -2.89 -29.42
CA SER A 125 -2.73 -4.31 -29.74
C SER A 125 -2.14 -4.52 -31.11
N LEU A 126 -1.23 -5.49 -31.22
CA LEU A 126 -0.72 -6.00 -32.49
C LEU A 126 -0.85 -7.51 -32.52
N ALA A 127 -1.00 -8.07 -33.71
CA ALA A 127 -0.88 -9.51 -33.91
C ALA A 127 0.57 -9.95 -33.69
N GLY A 128 0.76 -11.07 -33.03
CA GLY A 128 2.08 -11.63 -32.73
C GLY A 128 2.13 -12.23 -31.33
N GLU A 129 3.06 -13.16 -31.15
CA GLU A 129 3.31 -13.77 -29.85
C GLU A 129 4.70 -13.37 -29.37
N VAL A 130 4.75 -12.42 -28.45
CA VAL A 130 5.99 -11.93 -27.84
C VAL A 130 5.90 -12.13 -26.33
N ALA A 131 6.81 -12.92 -25.80
CA ALA A 131 6.95 -13.13 -24.37
C ALA A 131 8.42 -13.41 -24.03
N ALA A 132 8.89 -12.82 -22.95
CA ALA A 132 10.13 -13.26 -22.32
C ALA A 132 9.91 -14.62 -21.65
N ALA A 133 10.92 -15.47 -21.61
CA ALA A 133 10.86 -16.72 -20.85
C ALA A 133 10.50 -16.45 -19.39
N TRP A 134 9.62 -17.26 -18.84
CA TRP A 134 9.25 -17.17 -17.43
C TRP A 134 10.46 -17.47 -16.55
N GLN A 135 10.83 -16.51 -15.74
CA GLN A 135 11.90 -16.59 -14.76
C GLN A 135 11.42 -15.90 -13.48
N PRO A 136 10.97 -16.65 -12.48
CA PRO A 136 10.37 -16.07 -11.28
C PRO A 136 11.31 -15.16 -10.49
N GLU A 137 12.63 -15.41 -10.55
CA GLU A 137 13.64 -14.58 -9.89
C GLU A 137 13.98 -13.28 -10.66
N ARG A 138 13.46 -13.11 -11.88
CA ARG A 138 13.65 -11.87 -12.62
C ARG A 138 13.03 -10.71 -11.89
N GLN A 139 13.74 -9.57 -11.84
CA GLN A 139 13.21 -8.30 -11.33
C GLN A 139 11.99 -7.90 -12.17
N ALA A 140 10.84 -7.79 -11.49
CA ALA A 140 9.54 -7.58 -12.13
C ALA A 140 9.00 -6.16 -11.91
N THR A 141 9.15 -5.63 -10.71
CA THR A 141 8.53 -4.35 -10.34
C THR A 141 9.49 -3.44 -9.58
N LEU A 142 9.30 -2.14 -9.76
CA LEU A 142 9.85 -1.09 -8.92
C LEU A 142 8.69 -0.42 -8.20
N THR A 143 8.73 -0.38 -6.88
CA THR A 143 7.68 0.27 -6.08
C THR A 143 8.30 1.41 -5.27
N LEU A 144 7.78 2.63 -5.47
CA LEU A 144 8.27 3.79 -4.73
C LEU A 144 7.98 3.64 -3.24
N THR A 145 8.98 3.92 -2.41
CA THR A 145 8.83 4.01 -0.96
C THR A 145 8.85 5.47 -0.52
N SER A 146 8.09 5.80 0.50
CA SER A 146 8.12 7.12 1.14
C SER A 146 9.38 7.22 2.01
N GLY A 147 10.54 7.46 1.40
CA GLY A 147 11.79 7.68 2.16
C GLY A 147 11.69 8.93 3.03
N SER A 148 12.20 8.84 4.27
CA SER A 148 12.26 9.96 5.23
C SER A 148 13.26 11.05 4.83
N SER A 149 14.21 10.76 3.93
CA SER A 149 15.25 11.70 3.50
C SER A 149 15.55 11.55 2.01
N GLY A 150 15.38 12.63 1.23
CA GLY A 150 15.84 12.74 -0.15
C GLY A 150 14.85 12.25 -1.21
N LEU A 151 15.39 11.85 -2.38
CA LEU A 151 14.61 11.27 -3.49
C LEU A 151 13.97 9.95 -3.05
N PRO A 152 12.72 9.66 -3.48
CA PRO A 152 12.09 8.37 -3.19
C PRO A 152 12.95 7.23 -3.72
N LYS A 153 13.14 6.21 -2.89
CA LYS A 153 13.78 4.96 -3.29
C LYS A 153 12.74 4.06 -3.93
N ALA A 154 13.12 3.27 -4.92
CA ALA A 154 12.26 2.25 -5.49
C ALA A 154 12.71 0.87 -5.03
N ALA A 155 11.87 0.18 -4.27
CA ALA A 155 12.11 -1.21 -3.91
C ALA A 155 11.87 -2.10 -5.13
N VAL A 156 12.81 -2.98 -5.43
CA VAL A 156 12.76 -3.90 -6.59
C VAL A 156 12.32 -5.27 -6.13
N HIS A 157 11.25 -5.79 -6.70
CA HIS A 157 10.80 -7.15 -6.41
C HIS A 157 10.88 -8.06 -7.63
N SER A 158 11.23 -9.31 -7.39
CA SER A 158 11.04 -10.39 -8.36
C SER A 158 9.60 -10.89 -8.35
N ALA A 159 9.20 -11.60 -9.40
CA ALA A 159 7.92 -12.30 -9.42
C ALA A 159 7.84 -13.35 -8.29
N ALA A 160 8.97 -14.03 -7.98
CA ALA A 160 9.06 -14.98 -6.86
C ALA A 160 8.77 -14.32 -5.51
N ALA A 161 9.31 -13.12 -5.26
CA ALA A 161 9.05 -12.38 -4.01
C ALA A 161 7.57 -12.02 -3.85
N HIS A 162 6.93 -11.56 -4.93
CA HIS A 162 5.50 -11.29 -4.94
C HIS A 162 4.66 -12.55 -4.72
N LEU A 163 4.99 -13.66 -5.39
CA LEU A 163 4.29 -14.94 -5.23
C LEU A 163 4.47 -15.50 -3.81
N ALA A 164 5.66 -15.37 -3.22
CA ALA A 164 5.90 -15.74 -1.82
C ALA A 164 5.06 -14.88 -0.86
N SER A 165 4.94 -13.57 -1.15
CA SER A 165 4.06 -12.68 -0.41
C SER A 165 2.60 -13.11 -0.51
N ALA A 166 2.14 -13.42 -1.71
CA ALA A 166 0.78 -13.89 -1.97
C ALA A 166 0.49 -15.21 -1.24
N ALA A 167 1.39 -16.20 -1.35
CA ALA A 167 1.24 -17.50 -0.70
C ALA A 167 1.08 -17.41 0.81
N GLY A 168 1.84 -16.53 1.47
CA GLY A 168 1.73 -16.32 2.89
C GLY A 168 0.36 -15.79 3.32
N VAL A 169 -0.22 -14.84 2.59
CA VAL A 169 -1.57 -14.36 2.89
C VAL A 169 -2.62 -15.42 2.60
N LEU A 170 -2.51 -16.12 1.47
CA LEU A 170 -3.46 -17.16 1.08
C LEU A 170 -3.43 -18.40 2.00
N SER A 171 -2.37 -18.61 2.77
CA SER A 171 -2.33 -19.66 3.81
C SER A 171 -3.25 -19.35 4.99
N LEU A 172 -3.48 -18.07 5.31
CA LEU A 172 -4.43 -17.65 6.35
C LEU A 172 -5.82 -17.37 5.81
N MET A 173 -5.88 -16.75 4.63
CA MET A 173 -7.09 -16.24 4.00
C MET A 173 -7.25 -16.91 2.62
N PRO A 174 -7.70 -18.18 2.60
CA PRO A 174 -7.78 -18.95 1.36
C PRO A 174 -8.71 -18.30 0.35
N LEU A 175 -8.28 -18.25 -0.90
CA LEU A 175 -9.02 -17.74 -2.05
C LEU A 175 -9.29 -18.92 -3.00
N ALA A 176 -10.53 -19.41 -3.02
CA ALA A 176 -10.93 -20.50 -3.89
C ALA A 176 -11.16 -20.02 -5.33
N PRO A 177 -11.15 -20.92 -6.32
CA PRO A 177 -11.35 -20.55 -7.73
C PRO A 177 -12.66 -19.79 -8.04
N GLN A 178 -13.71 -20.04 -7.26
CA GLN A 178 -15.02 -19.39 -7.39
C GLN A 178 -15.10 -18.05 -6.62
N ASP A 179 -14.12 -17.77 -5.77
CA ASP A 179 -14.04 -16.54 -5.01
C ASP A 179 -13.60 -15.37 -5.90
N SER A 180 -13.82 -14.17 -5.40
CA SER A 180 -13.41 -12.96 -6.08
C SER A 180 -12.79 -11.96 -5.11
N TRP A 181 -11.77 -11.24 -5.58
CA TRP A 181 -11.09 -10.19 -4.83
C TRP A 181 -11.24 -8.86 -5.55
N LEU A 182 -11.71 -7.82 -4.84
CA LEU A 182 -11.78 -6.46 -5.39
C LEU A 182 -10.38 -5.86 -5.48
N LEU A 183 -10.00 -5.29 -6.63
CA LEU A 183 -8.79 -4.47 -6.79
C LEU A 183 -9.01 -3.08 -6.15
N SER A 184 -9.13 -3.07 -4.84
CA SER A 184 -9.52 -1.92 -4.01
C SER A 184 -8.39 -0.95 -3.71
N LEU A 185 -7.14 -1.38 -3.92
CA LEU A 185 -5.94 -0.60 -3.61
C LEU A 185 -5.14 -0.32 -4.88
N PRO A 186 -4.50 0.86 -5.03
CA PRO A 186 -3.80 1.22 -6.25
C PRO A 186 -2.59 0.34 -6.54
N LEU A 187 -2.35 0.03 -7.82
CA LEU A 187 -1.19 -0.73 -8.29
C LEU A 187 0.15 0.01 -8.09
N PHE A 188 0.15 1.33 -7.92
CA PHE A 188 1.35 2.07 -7.57
C PHE A 188 1.75 1.96 -6.09
N HIS A 189 0.96 1.23 -5.28
CA HIS A 189 1.33 0.78 -3.94
C HIS A 189 1.49 -0.73 -3.91
N VAL A 190 2.43 -1.21 -3.11
CA VAL A 190 2.68 -2.65 -2.93
C VAL A 190 1.42 -3.41 -2.47
N SER A 191 0.51 -2.77 -1.76
CA SER A 191 -0.75 -3.36 -1.32
C SER A 191 -1.70 -3.70 -2.47
N GLY A 192 -1.77 -2.86 -3.51
CA GLY A 192 -2.51 -3.15 -4.74
C GLY A 192 -1.85 -4.26 -5.55
N GLN A 193 -0.52 -4.22 -5.67
CA GLN A 193 0.25 -5.32 -6.29
C GLN A 193 0.03 -6.64 -5.53
N GLY A 194 -0.03 -6.60 -4.20
CA GLY A 194 -0.32 -7.78 -3.39
C GLY A 194 -1.69 -8.41 -3.71
N ILE A 195 -2.72 -7.62 -4.03
CA ILE A 195 -4.01 -8.14 -4.52
C ILE A 195 -3.82 -8.86 -5.85
N LEU A 196 -3.11 -8.21 -6.78
CA LEU A 196 -2.84 -8.76 -8.10
C LEU A 196 -2.14 -10.12 -8.03
N TRP A 197 -1.08 -10.23 -7.23
CA TRP A 197 -0.29 -11.45 -7.14
C TRP A 197 -1.02 -12.58 -6.39
N ARG A 198 -1.91 -12.27 -5.43
CA ARG A 198 -2.81 -13.27 -4.79
C ARG A 198 -3.80 -13.83 -5.80
N TRP A 199 -4.41 -12.96 -6.61
CA TRP A 199 -5.29 -13.36 -7.71
C TRP A 199 -4.56 -14.28 -8.70
N LEU A 200 -3.38 -13.87 -9.17
CA LEU A 200 -2.58 -14.66 -10.10
C LEU A 200 -2.19 -16.02 -9.52
N LEU A 201 -1.81 -16.08 -8.23
CA LEU A 201 -1.44 -17.33 -7.57
C LEU A 201 -2.63 -18.27 -7.40
N ALA A 202 -3.78 -17.76 -7.00
CA ALA A 202 -4.99 -18.56 -6.76
C ALA A 202 -5.72 -18.95 -8.04
N GLY A 203 -5.58 -18.18 -9.12
CA GLY A 203 -6.37 -18.32 -10.34
C GLY A 203 -7.87 -18.10 -10.11
N ALA A 204 -8.23 -17.25 -9.17
CA ALA A 204 -9.59 -16.85 -8.84
C ALA A 204 -10.09 -15.74 -9.78
N CYS A 205 -11.12 -14.98 -9.40
CA CYS A 205 -11.61 -13.85 -10.18
C CYS A 205 -11.15 -12.53 -9.55
N LEU A 206 -10.46 -11.68 -10.31
CA LEU A 206 -10.21 -10.29 -9.92
C LEU A 206 -11.42 -9.43 -10.32
N VAL A 207 -11.82 -8.52 -9.46
CA VAL A 207 -12.89 -7.56 -9.75
C VAL A 207 -12.32 -6.15 -9.76
N TRP A 208 -12.59 -5.40 -10.82
CA TRP A 208 -12.30 -3.97 -10.87
C TRP A 208 -13.58 -3.18 -11.17
N ARG A 209 -13.83 -2.15 -10.37
CA ARG A 209 -14.95 -1.20 -10.50
C ARG A 209 -14.55 0.14 -9.91
N PRO A 210 -15.25 1.24 -10.25
CA PRO A 210 -15.14 2.50 -9.53
C PRO A 210 -15.33 2.29 -8.02
N MET A 211 -14.43 2.88 -7.22
CA MET A 211 -14.40 2.66 -5.77
C MET A 211 -15.47 3.44 -4.99
N HIS A 212 -16.22 4.29 -5.65
CA HIS A 212 -17.28 5.09 -5.03
C HIS A 212 -18.61 4.89 -5.74
N PRO A 213 -19.65 4.52 -4.97
CA PRO A 213 -19.64 4.17 -3.56
C PRO A 213 -19.06 2.75 -3.32
N LEU A 214 -18.35 2.58 -2.20
CA LEU A 214 -17.58 1.35 -1.93
C LEU A 214 -18.46 0.08 -1.85
N HIS A 215 -19.67 0.17 -1.30
CA HIS A 215 -20.60 -0.97 -1.23
C HIS A 215 -20.98 -1.51 -2.64
N GLN A 216 -21.10 -0.63 -3.65
CA GLN A 216 -21.34 -1.05 -5.03
C GLN A 216 -20.10 -1.70 -5.65
N ALA A 217 -18.91 -1.14 -5.39
CA ALA A 217 -17.65 -1.75 -5.84
C ALA A 217 -17.49 -3.18 -5.29
N LEU A 218 -17.92 -3.42 -4.06
CA LEU A 218 -17.88 -4.71 -3.37
C LEU A 218 -19.00 -5.68 -3.76
N ALA A 219 -19.97 -5.27 -4.59
CA ALA A 219 -21.09 -6.13 -4.95
C ALA A 219 -20.62 -7.46 -5.57
N GLY A 220 -20.96 -8.59 -4.93
CA GLY A 220 -20.56 -9.94 -5.34
C GLY A 220 -19.07 -10.25 -5.16
N CYS A 221 -18.31 -9.45 -4.42
CA CYS A 221 -16.94 -9.75 -4.03
C CYS A 221 -16.93 -10.52 -2.70
N SER A 222 -16.17 -11.61 -2.64
CA SER A 222 -15.99 -12.38 -1.41
C SER A 222 -14.83 -11.85 -0.54
N HIS A 223 -13.82 -11.25 -1.18
CA HIS A 223 -12.59 -10.77 -0.54
C HIS A 223 -12.29 -9.32 -0.93
N ALA A 224 -11.70 -8.57 -0.01
CA ALA A 224 -11.13 -7.26 -0.27
C ALA A 224 -9.88 -7.00 0.59
N SER A 225 -9.02 -6.11 0.14
CA SER A 225 -8.00 -5.46 0.99
C SER A 225 -8.41 -4.01 1.18
N LEU A 226 -8.52 -3.56 2.41
CA LEU A 226 -8.95 -2.20 2.73
C LEU A 226 -7.99 -1.57 3.73
N VAL A 227 -7.91 -0.24 3.70
CA VAL A 227 -7.37 0.50 4.85
C VAL A 227 -8.50 0.73 5.87
N PRO A 228 -8.18 0.94 7.16
CA PRO A 228 -9.20 1.10 8.20
C PRO A 228 -10.25 2.15 7.89
N THR A 229 -9.88 3.28 7.29
CA THR A 229 -10.84 4.33 6.90
C THR A 229 -11.81 3.92 5.80
N GLN A 230 -11.40 3.03 4.89
CA GLN A 230 -12.32 2.48 3.89
C GLN A 230 -13.34 1.54 4.55
N LEU A 231 -12.89 0.68 5.46
CA LEU A 231 -13.78 -0.18 6.23
C LEU A 231 -14.73 0.64 7.09
N TRP A 232 -14.23 1.66 7.78
CA TRP A 232 -15.08 2.57 8.56
C TRP A 232 -16.19 3.18 7.69
N ARG A 233 -15.85 3.75 6.52
CA ARG A 233 -16.86 4.30 5.58
C ARG A 233 -17.83 3.24 5.08
N LEU A 234 -17.38 2.03 4.86
CA LEU A 234 -18.26 0.91 4.48
C LEU A 234 -19.28 0.62 5.57
N LEU A 235 -18.86 0.61 6.83
CA LEU A 235 -19.72 0.34 7.97
C LEU A 235 -20.71 1.49 8.29
N GLN A 236 -20.47 2.71 7.80
CA GLN A 236 -21.48 3.77 7.84
C GLN A 236 -22.63 3.54 6.85
N SER A 237 -22.44 2.67 5.86
CA SER A 237 -23.49 2.29 4.93
C SER A 237 -24.39 1.20 5.53
N THR A 238 -25.71 1.33 5.33
CA THR A 238 -26.70 0.29 5.67
C THR A 238 -26.88 -0.73 4.56
N GLN A 239 -26.21 -0.53 3.41
CA GLN A 239 -26.34 -1.43 2.27
C GLN A 239 -25.64 -2.77 2.54
N PRO A 240 -26.27 -3.91 2.27
CA PRO A 240 -25.65 -5.20 2.46
C PRO A 240 -24.49 -5.40 1.47
N VAL A 241 -23.44 -6.05 1.91
CA VAL A 241 -22.33 -6.49 1.06
C VAL A 241 -22.13 -7.99 1.19
N ALA A 242 -21.74 -8.63 0.09
CA ALA A 242 -21.41 -10.06 0.08
C ALA A 242 -19.96 -10.35 0.54
N LEU A 243 -19.28 -9.33 1.08
CA LEU A 243 -17.90 -9.42 1.54
C LEU A 243 -17.80 -10.38 2.73
N ARG A 244 -16.99 -11.41 2.57
CA ARG A 244 -16.77 -12.45 3.57
C ARG A 244 -15.49 -12.21 4.37
N ASP A 245 -14.42 -11.82 3.65
CA ASP A 245 -13.09 -11.65 4.23
C ASP A 245 -12.49 -10.31 3.83
N VAL A 246 -11.95 -9.57 4.80
CA VAL A 246 -11.24 -8.33 4.57
C VAL A 246 -9.86 -8.36 5.20
N LEU A 247 -8.82 -8.10 4.39
CA LEU A 247 -7.47 -7.87 4.87
C LEU A 247 -7.27 -6.38 5.14
N LEU A 248 -7.01 -6.04 6.37
CA LEU A 248 -6.76 -4.67 6.84
C LEU A 248 -5.27 -4.44 7.03
N GLY A 249 -4.79 -3.28 6.64
CA GLY A 249 -3.39 -2.91 6.84
C GLY A 249 -3.10 -1.47 6.41
N GLY A 250 -1.82 -1.11 6.42
CA GLY A 250 -1.34 0.20 5.98
C GLY A 250 -1.50 1.34 6.99
N ALA A 251 -2.26 1.15 8.06
CA ALA A 251 -2.43 2.05 9.18
C ALA A 251 -2.78 1.26 10.44
N MET A 252 -2.85 1.93 11.58
CA MET A 252 -3.36 1.35 12.82
C MET A 252 -4.82 0.91 12.64
N ILE A 253 -5.13 -0.28 13.12
CA ILE A 253 -6.47 -0.89 13.00
C ILE A 253 -7.18 -0.79 14.35
N PRO A 254 -8.22 0.06 14.48
CA PRO A 254 -8.99 0.16 15.70
C PRO A 254 -9.76 -1.12 16.01
N LEU A 255 -9.73 -1.59 17.26
CA LEU A 255 -10.43 -2.81 17.66
C LEU A 255 -11.95 -2.71 17.48
N ALA A 256 -12.54 -1.57 17.84
CA ALA A 256 -13.97 -1.34 17.66
C ALA A 256 -14.42 -1.50 16.19
N LEU A 257 -13.57 -1.08 15.24
CA LEU A 257 -13.84 -1.20 13.81
C LEU A 257 -13.92 -2.67 13.37
N THR A 258 -13.00 -3.51 13.84
CA THR A 258 -13.02 -4.94 13.51
C THR A 258 -14.16 -5.66 14.20
N GLN A 259 -14.50 -5.31 15.43
CA GLN A 259 -15.64 -5.85 16.18
C GLN A 259 -16.97 -5.54 15.48
N GLU A 260 -17.17 -4.31 15.00
CA GLU A 260 -18.35 -3.92 14.25
C GLU A 260 -18.46 -4.68 12.91
N ALA A 261 -17.36 -4.84 12.18
CA ALA A 261 -17.33 -5.59 10.93
C ALA A 261 -17.65 -7.08 11.16
N GLU A 262 -17.05 -7.71 12.19
CA GLU A 262 -17.33 -9.11 12.57
C GLU A 262 -18.80 -9.29 12.97
N ALA A 263 -19.41 -8.34 13.68
CA ALA A 263 -20.84 -8.35 14.02
C ALA A 263 -21.75 -8.32 12.76
N ARG A 264 -21.27 -7.77 11.64
CA ARG A 264 -21.95 -7.78 10.35
C ARG A 264 -21.59 -8.98 9.47
N GLY A 265 -20.85 -9.97 10.01
CA GLY A 265 -20.47 -11.20 9.31
C GLY A 265 -19.24 -11.04 8.39
N ILE A 266 -18.51 -9.93 8.47
CA ILE A 266 -17.27 -9.69 7.71
C ILE A 266 -16.08 -10.11 8.55
N ARG A 267 -15.38 -11.18 8.18
CA ARG A 267 -14.17 -11.64 8.87
C ARG A 267 -13.01 -10.67 8.60
N CYS A 268 -12.45 -10.12 9.65
CA CYS A 268 -11.33 -9.19 9.57
C CYS A 268 -9.99 -9.88 9.80
N TRP A 269 -9.02 -9.57 8.96
CA TRP A 269 -7.64 -10.00 9.06
C TRP A 269 -6.76 -8.77 9.26
N CYS A 270 -6.09 -8.69 10.41
CA CYS A 270 -5.25 -7.55 10.78
C CYS A 270 -3.82 -7.84 10.36
N GLY A 271 -3.27 -7.03 9.45
CA GLY A 271 -1.95 -7.24 8.87
C GLY A 271 -0.98 -6.08 9.12
N TYR A 272 0.28 -6.44 9.35
CA TYR A 272 1.44 -5.55 9.27
C TYR A 272 2.25 -5.89 8.03
N GLY A 273 2.72 -4.89 7.33
CA GLY A 273 3.55 -5.04 6.14
C GLY A 273 4.10 -3.73 5.64
N LEU A 274 5.05 -3.85 4.72
CA LEU A 274 5.76 -2.71 4.14
C LEU A 274 6.15 -3.02 2.70
N THR A 275 6.54 -1.97 1.99
CA THR A 275 6.88 -2.06 0.57
C THR A 275 8.00 -3.06 0.33
N GLU A 276 9.03 -3.03 1.15
CA GLU A 276 10.24 -3.86 1.03
C GLU A 276 9.98 -5.36 1.19
N MET A 277 8.85 -5.75 1.78
CA MET A 277 8.45 -7.15 1.96
C MET A 277 7.30 -7.58 1.01
N ALA A 278 7.14 -6.90 -0.11
CA ALA A 278 6.10 -7.17 -1.10
C ALA A 278 4.68 -7.24 -0.49
N SER A 279 4.37 -6.45 0.51
CA SER A 279 3.11 -6.24 1.22
C SER A 279 3.11 -6.83 2.65
N THR A 280 2.36 -7.89 2.93
CA THR A 280 2.05 -8.36 4.29
C THR A 280 3.15 -9.25 4.86
N VAL A 281 3.61 -8.96 6.06
CA VAL A 281 4.63 -9.71 6.82
C VAL A 281 4.00 -10.56 7.89
N CYS A 282 3.21 -9.95 8.76
CA CYS A 282 2.45 -10.59 9.82
C CYS A 282 0.97 -10.38 9.59
N ALA A 283 0.16 -11.35 9.96
CA ALA A 283 -1.29 -11.18 10.01
C ALA A 283 -1.93 -12.15 10.99
N LYS A 284 -3.10 -11.77 11.50
CA LYS A 284 -4.01 -12.64 12.26
C LYS A 284 -5.45 -12.32 11.94
N ARG A 285 -6.35 -13.24 12.23
CA ARG A 285 -7.77 -12.91 12.33
C ARG A 285 -8.01 -11.99 13.53
N ALA A 286 -8.89 -11.02 13.38
CA ALA A 286 -9.30 -10.18 14.49
C ALA A 286 -9.94 -11.03 15.60
N ASP A 287 -9.44 -10.89 16.80
CA ASP A 287 -9.83 -11.65 18.01
C ASP A 287 -10.20 -10.75 19.19
N GLY A 288 -10.37 -9.45 18.93
CA GLY A 288 -10.64 -8.43 19.95
C GLY A 288 -9.39 -8.03 20.75
N LEU A 289 -8.21 -8.56 20.42
CA LEU A 289 -6.94 -8.19 21.05
C LEU A 289 -6.07 -7.36 20.11
N PRO A 290 -5.29 -6.41 20.63
CA PRO A 290 -4.35 -5.64 19.84
C PRO A 290 -3.19 -6.53 19.35
N GLY A 291 -2.67 -6.24 18.17
CA GLY A 291 -1.56 -6.97 17.56
C GLY A 291 -1.83 -7.32 16.11
N VAL A 292 -0.79 -7.83 15.46
CA VAL A 292 -0.83 -8.22 14.04
C VAL A 292 -0.46 -9.71 13.86
N GLY A 293 -0.54 -10.48 14.95
CA GLY A 293 -0.29 -11.91 14.94
C GLY A 293 1.17 -12.28 14.73
N HIS A 294 1.38 -13.35 13.96
CA HIS A 294 2.68 -13.95 13.73
C HIS A 294 3.18 -13.71 12.31
N ALA A 295 4.47 -13.94 12.09
CA ALA A 295 5.06 -13.93 10.76
C ALA A 295 4.38 -14.96 9.86
N LEU A 296 4.03 -14.52 8.64
CA LEU A 296 3.48 -15.41 7.63
C LEU A 296 4.56 -16.38 7.11
N PRO A 297 4.20 -17.54 6.56
CA PRO A 297 5.16 -18.49 6.02
C PRO A 297 6.18 -17.85 5.07
N GLY A 298 7.45 -18.24 5.21
CA GLY A 298 8.57 -17.70 4.43
C GLY A 298 9.07 -16.31 4.87
N ARG A 299 8.65 -15.81 6.04
CA ARG A 299 9.14 -14.59 6.66
C ARG A 299 9.67 -14.86 8.06
N GLU A 300 10.69 -14.13 8.42
CA GLU A 300 11.25 -14.12 9.75
C GLU A 300 11.19 -12.71 10.33
N VAL A 301 10.79 -12.63 11.60
CA VAL A 301 10.68 -11.38 12.36
C VAL A 301 11.49 -11.52 13.63
N ARG A 302 12.36 -10.56 13.89
CA ARG A 302 13.14 -10.41 15.11
C ARG A 302 12.99 -8.99 15.64
N LEU A 303 13.05 -8.80 16.93
CA LEU A 303 13.19 -7.48 17.53
C LEU A 303 14.65 -7.28 17.97
N ALA A 304 15.21 -6.11 17.64
CA ALA A 304 16.47 -5.65 18.18
C ALA A 304 16.31 -5.24 19.66
N ALA A 305 17.41 -4.98 20.35
CA ALA A 305 17.39 -4.61 21.78
C ALA A 305 16.59 -3.33 22.08
N ASP A 306 16.52 -2.40 21.13
CA ASP A 306 15.75 -1.15 21.18
C ASP A 306 14.29 -1.29 20.71
N GLY A 307 13.89 -2.53 20.38
CA GLY A 307 12.55 -2.84 19.90
C GLY A 307 12.34 -2.64 18.40
N GLU A 308 13.40 -2.35 17.61
CA GLU A 308 13.28 -2.27 16.15
C GLU A 308 12.88 -3.61 15.55
N VAL A 309 11.93 -3.59 14.62
CA VAL A 309 11.53 -4.77 13.84
C VAL A 309 12.57 -5.04 12.76
N LEU A 310 13.14 -6.22 12.81
CA LEU A 310 14.10 -6.74 11.83
C LEU A 310 13.44 -7.84 11.02
N LEU A 311 13.59 -7.79 9.71
CA LEU A 311 12.92 -8.70 8.79
C LEU A 311 13.89 -9.37 7.82
N ARG A 312 13.55 -10.60 7.44
CA ARG A 312 14.08 -11.30 6.28
C ARG A 312 13.09 -12.32 5.75
N GLY A 313 13.30 -12.84 4.56
CA GLY A 313 12.46 -13.90 4.00
C GLY A 313 12.32 -13.82 2.49
N SER A 314 11.59 -14.79 1.94
CA SER A 314 11.42 -14.99 0.49
C SER A 314 10.62 -13.90 -0.22
N SER A 315 9.90 -13.04 0.52
CA SER A 315 9.16 -11.90 -0.03
C SER A 315 9.94 -10.58 0.02
N LEU A 316 11.19 -10.59 0.54
CA LEU A 316 12.03 -9.40 0.61
C LEU A 316 12.39 -8.92 -0.80
N ALA A 317 12.36 -7.61 -1.00
CA ALA A 317 12.83 -6.98 -2.25
C ALA A 317 14.32 -7.31 -2.49
N CYS A 318 14.69 -7.37 -3.77
CA CYS A 318 16.08 -7.60 -4.19
C CYS A 318 17.03 -6.48 -3.74
N GLY A 319 16.50 -5.28 -3.54
CA GLY A 319 17.25 -4.09 -3.18
C GLY A 319 16.48 -2.82 -3.50
N TYR A 320 17.14 -1.66 -3.30
CA TYR A 320 16.66 -0.37 -3.78
C TYR A 320 17.32 -0.04 -5.12
N TRP A 321 16.50 0.37 -6.09
CA TRP A 321 16.98 0.84 -7.39
C TRP A 321 17.26 2.34 -7.33
N GLN A 322 18.46 2.73 -7.71
CA GLN A 322 18.89 4.13 -7.78
C GLN A 322 20.03 4.28 -8.79
N ALA A 323 19.97 5.28 -9.66
CA ALA A 323 21.01 5.60 -10.65
C ALA A 323 21.45 4.39 -11.51
N GLY A 324 20.50 3.51 -11.86
CA GLY A 324 20.80 2.32 -12.67
C GLY A 324 21.42 1.15 -11.90
N GLN A 325 21.54 1.26 -10.57
CA GLN A 325 22.16 0.25 -9.72
C GLN A 325 21.20 -0.27 -8.65
N LEU A 326 21.38 -1.52 -8.28
CA LEU A 326 20.65 -2.17 -7.20
C LEU A 326 21.49 -2.09 -5.92
N HIS A 327 20.97 -1.41 -4.91
CA HIS A 327 21.60 -1.28 -3.60
C HIS A 327 21.00 -2.30 -2.63
N PRO A 328 21.82 -3.06 -1.87
CA PRO A 328 21.32 -4.08 -0.95
C PRO A 328 20.37 -3.50 0.11
N LEU A 329 19.37 -4.29 0.50
CA LEU A 329 18.49 -3.97 1.61
C LEU A 329 19.01 -4.50 2.95
N LEU A 330 19.64 -5.67 2.93
CA LEU A 330 20.13 -6.29 4.15
C LEU A 330 21.36 -5.54 4.69
N ALA A 331 21.34 -5.30 5.99
CA ALA A 331 22.49 -4.79 6.71
C ALA A 331 23.57 -5.90 6.89
N ALA A 332 24.71 -5.55 7.46
CA ALA A 332 25.82 -6.48 7.67
C ALA A 332 25.45 -7.67 8.57
N ASP A 333 24.45 -7.53 9.42
CA ASP A 333 23.91 -8.59 10.30
C ASP A 333 22.96 -9.56 9.57
N GLY A 334 22.71 -9.36 8.26
CA GLY A 334 21.83 -10.18 7.44
C GLY A 334 20.34 -9.90 7.61
N TRP A 335 19.97 -8.78 8.23
CA TRP A 335 18.59 -8.38 8.44
C TRP A 335 18.26 -7.07 7.74
N PHE A 336 17.00 -6.91 7.36
CA PHE A 336 16.45 -5.63 6.94
C PHE A 336 15.93 -4.86 8.15
N HIS A 337 16.46 -3.68 8.39
CA HIS A 337 16.09 -2.77 9.46
C HIS A 337 14.91 -1.89 9.03
N THR A 338 13.74 -2.11 9.63
CA THR A 338 12.50 -1.47 9.17
C THR A 338 12.33 -0.04 9.67
N ARG A 339 12.98 0.32 10.77
CA ARG A 339 12.72 1.52 11.58
C ARG A 339 11.31 1.55 12.18
N ASP A 340 10.60 0.43 12.17
CA ASP A 340 9.36 0.25 12.92
C ASP A 340 9.70 -0.31 14.31
N ARG A 341 9.02 0.17 15.34
CA ARG A 341 9.16 -0.29 16.72
C ARG A 341 8.01 -1.20 17.07
N ALA A 342 8.32 -2.29 17.76
CA ALA A 342 7.32 -3.26 18.20
C ALA A 342 7.71 -3.93 19.50
N SER A 343 6.77 -4.68 20.09
CA SER A 343 6.98 -5.58 21.21
C SER A 343 6.27 -6.91 20.96
N TRP A 344 6.75 -7.98 21.59
CA TRP A 344 6.02 -9.23 21.68
C TRP A 344 5.09 -9.20 22.90
N VAL A 345 3.80 -9.43 22.67
CA VAL A 345 2.79 -9.50 23.73
C VAL A 345 2.00 -10.80 23.55
N ALA A 346 2.04 -11.68 24.51
CA ALA A 346 1.42 -13.02 24.44
C ALA A 346 1.82 -13.80 23.17
N GLY A 347 3.06 -13.64 22.69
CA GLY A 347 3.60 -14.30 21.49
C GLY A 347 3.23 -13.60 20.17
N GLU A 348 2.42 -12.57 20.17
CA GLU A 348 2.04 -11.80 18.99
C GLU A 348 2.82 -10.51 18.84
N LEU A 349 3.08 -10.10 17.59
CA LEU A 349 3.76 -8.84 17.28
C LEU A 349 2.78 -7.67 17.47
N ARG A 350 3.17 -6.71 18.28
CA ARG A 350 2.42 -5.47 18.48
C ARG A 350 3.24 -4.29 18.01
N ILE A 351 2.86 -3.70 16.88
CA ILE A 351 3.50 -2.50 16.34
C ILE A 351 3.19 -1.30 17.22
N GLN A 352 4.22 -0.57 17.61
CA GLN A 352 4.12 0.62 18.46
C GLN A 352 4.16 1.90 17.62
N GLY A 353 4.96 1.94 16.54
CA GLY A 353 5.08 3.08 15.64
C GLY A 353 6.42 3.09 14.90
N ARG A 354 6.76 4.24 14.32
CA ARG A 354 8.04 4.47 13.65
C ARG A 354 9.05 5.07 14.61
N MET A 355 10.26 4.57 14.65
CA MET A 355 11.36 5.16 15.43
C MET A 355 11.65 6.59 14.99
N ASP A 356 11.51 6.87 13.69
CA ASP A 356 11.75 8.19 13.10
C ASP A 356 10.68 9.23 13.48
N ASN A 357 9.54 8.81 14.03
CA ASN A 357 8.45 9.71 14.46
C ASN A 357 8.60 10.14 15.93
N GLN A 358 9.40 9.45 16.72
CA GLN A 358 9.60 9.78 18.12
C GLN A 358 10.22 11.17 18.25
N PHE A 359 9.73 11.97 19.19
CA PHE A 359 10.30 13.27 19.55
C PHE A 359 10.32 13.46 21.08
N PHE A 360 11.00 14.49 21.54
CA PHE A 360 11.15 14.78 22.97
C PHE A 360 10.48 16.08 23.36
N SER A 361 9.75 16.07 24.47
CA SER A 361 9.10 17.22 25.08
C SER A 361 9.58 17.36 26.52
N GLY A 362 10.37 18.39 26.80
CA GLY A 362 10.91 18.60 28.17
C GLY A 362 11.74 17.42 28.69
N GLY A 363 12.42 16.69 27.82
CA GLY A 363 13.21 15.52 28.19
C GLY A 363 12.44 14.19 28.18
N GLU A 364 11.09 14.24 28.09
CA GLU A 364 10.24 13.05 28.00
C GLU A 364 10.05 12.63 26.53
N GLY A 365 10.25 11.34 26.23
CA GLY A 365 10.04 10.78 24.90
C GLY A 365 8.55 10.62 24.58
N ILE A 366 8.12 11.17 23.45
CA ILE A 366 6.76 11.03 22.93
C ILE A 366 6.80 10.16 21.69
N GLN A 367 6.06 9.04 21.70
CA GLN A 367 5.73 8.26 20.52
C GLN A 367 4.36 8.72 20.02
N PRO A 368 4.27 9.42 18.90
CA PRO A 368 3.01 9.97 18.38
C PRO A 368 1.89 8.95 18.28
N GLU A 369 2.23 7.76 17.79
CA GLU A 369 1.29 6.67 17.55
C GLU A 369 0.60 6.17 18.83
N ASP A 370 1.18 6.36 20.01
CA ASP A 370 0.54 6.00 21.27
C ASP A 370 -0.64 6.90 21.58
N ILE A 371 -0.49 8.20 21.33
CA ILE A 371 -1.55 9.18 21.53
C ILE A 371 -2.62 9.02 20.44
N GLU A 372 -2.21 8.82 19.19
CA GLU A 372 -3.09 8.56 18.04
C GLU A 372 -3.98 7.34 18.27
N ARG A 373 -3.39 6.26 18.82
CA ARG A 373 -4.12 5.03 19.17
C ARG A 373 -5.23 5.29 20.20
N ILE A 374 -4.98 6.17 21.16
CA ILE A 374 -6.00 6.56 22.12
C ILE A 374 -7.09 7.38 21.44
N LEU A 375 -6.73 8.38 20.64
CA LEU A 375 -7.69 9.21 19.89
C LEU A 375 -8.60 8.38 18.99
N LEU A 376 -8.06 7.38 18.31
CA LEU A 376 -8.82 6.47 17.44
C LEU A 376 -9.75 5.50 18.20
N GLN A 377 -9.72 5.47 19.54
CA GLN A 377 -10.74 4.78 20.35
C GLN A 377 -12.03 5.61 20.51
N HIS A 378 -11.97 6.90 20.22
CA HIS A 378 -13.17 7.73 20.24
C HIS A 378 -14.00 7.48 18.98
N PRO A 379 -15.31 7.11 19.11
CA PRO A 379 -16.11 6.67 17.95
C PRO A 379 -16.27 7.74 16.86
N ALA A 380 -16.20 9.01 17.21
CA ALA A 380 -16.29 10.13 16.28
C ALA A 380 -14.95 10.50 15.61
N VAL A 381 -13.84 9.81 15.90
CA VAL A 381 -12.52 10.09 15.28
C VAL A 381 -12.21 9.06 14.22
N SER A 382 -12.12 9.50 12.98
CA SER A 382 -11.75 8.64 11.84
C SER A 382 -10.26 8.66 11.52
N GLN A 383 -9.56 9.77 11.82
CA GLN A 383 -8.11 9.96 11.60
C GLN A 383 -7.51 10.82 12.71
N ALA A 384 -6.30 10.44 13.14
CA ALA A 384 -5.54 11.22 14.11
C ALA A 384 -4.04 11.20 13.75
N PHE A 385 -3.40 12.36 13.85
CA PHE A 385 -1.97 12.53 13.70
C PHE A 385 -1.48 13.42 14.84
N ILE A 386 -0.45 12.96 15.53
CA ILE A 386 0.29 13.78 16.50
C ILE A 386 1.61 14.19 15.85
N VAL A 387 1.85 15.48 15.82
CA VAL A 387 3.06 16.06 15.20
C VAL A 387 3.80 16.96 16.19
N PRO A 388 5.15 16.98 16.15
CA PRO A 388 5.92 17.87 16.97
C PRO A 388 5.82 19.32 16.46
N VAL A 389 5.60 20.27 17.34
CA VAL A 389 5.77 21.71 17.09
C VAL A 389 6.82 22.30 18.02
N ALA A 390 7.55 23.31 17.56
CA ALA A 390 8.59 23.97 18.34
C ALA A 390 7.98 24.68 19.56
N ASP A 391 8.66 24.55 20.69
CA ASP A 391 8.31 25.19 21.96
C ASP A 391 9.58 25.69 22.64
N VAL A 392 9.54 26.92 23.14
CA VAL A 392 10.74 27.59 23.70
C VAL A 392 11.19 26.94 25.01
N GLU A 393 10.27 26.47 25.83
CA GLU A 393 10.56 25.86 27.13
C GLU A 393 10.85 24.36 27.03
N PHE A 394 10.06 23.62 26.22
CA PHE A 394 10.09 22.17 26.16
C PHE A 394 10.83 21.63 24.93
N GLY A 395 11.38 22.51 24.08
CA GLY A 395 12.00 22.16 22.80
C GLY A 395 10.95 21.77 21.75
N GLN A 396 10.15 20.75 22.01
CA GLN A 396 9.01 20.35 21.17
C GLN A 396 7.80 19.99 22.03
N ARG A 397 6.60 20.23 21.48
CA ARG A 397 5.33 19.85 22.10
C ARG A 397 4.44 19.13 21.08
N PRO A 398 3.57 18.20 21.52
CA PRO A 398 2.63 17.54 20.62
C PRO A 398 1.51 18.49 20.17
N LEU A 399 1.17 18.45 18.88
CA LEU A 399 0.00 19.07 18.28
C LEU A 399 -0.86 17.97 17.64
N ALA A 400 -2.16 18.01 17.82
CA ALA A 400 -3.08 17.05 17.24
C ALA A 400 -3.71 17.59 15.95
N VAL A 401 -3.69 16.76 14.89
CA VAL A 401 -4.44 16.97 13.64
C VAL A 401 -5.42 15.82 13.52
N VAL A 402 -6.71 16.10 13.53
CA VAL A 402 -7.73 15.05 13.58
C VAL A 402 -8.85 15.27 12.57
N GLU A 403 -9.40 14.14 12.09
CA GLU A 403 -10.68 14.11 11.41
C GLU A 403 -11.72 13.60 12.39
N SER A 404 -12.66 14.46 12.78
CA SER A 404 -13.64 14.18 13.83
C SER A 404 -14.98 14.82 13.53
N GLU A 405 -16.04 14.15 13.97
CA GLU A 405 -17.42 14.66 13.94
C GLU A 405 -17.79 15.47 15.20
N VAL A 406 -16.94 15.45 16.23
CA VAL A 406 -17.14 16.23 17.46
C VAL A 406 -16.14 17.37 17.55
N ASP A 407 -16.48 18.36 18.39
CA ASP A 407 -15.63 19.52 18.64
C ASP A 407 -14.27 19.13 19.22
N LEU A 408 -13.22 19.86 18.80
CA LEU A 408 -11.84 19.58 19.18
C LEU A 408 -11.58 19.85 20.68
N VAL A 409 -12.34 20.75 21.30
CA VAL A 409 -12.27 21.03 22.77
C VAL A 409 -12.74 19.79 23.52
N VAL A 410 -13.86 19.20 23.12
CA VAL A 410 -14.40 17.97 23.71
C VAL A 410 -13.42 16.83 23.59
N LEU A 411 -12.77 16.67 22.43
CA LEU A 411 -11.70 15.67 22.25
C LEU A 411 -10.51 15.93 23.15
N GLY A 412 -10.14 17.20 23.35
CA GLY A 412 -9.06 17.60 24.24
C GLY A 412 -9.32 17.19 25.68
N GLU A 413 -10.53 17.46 26.20
CA GLU A 413 -10.96 17.04 27.54
C GLU A 413 -11.00 15.53 27.67
N TRP A 414 -11.55 14.84 26.66
CA TRP A 414 -11.63 13.39 26.62
C TRP A 414 -10.23 12.75 26.64
N LEU A 415 -9.27 13.28 25.86
CA LEU A 415 -7.91 12.77 25.81
C LEU A 415 -7.14 13.07 27.11
N ALA A 416 -7.36 14.24 27.72
CA ALA A 416 -6.63 14.69 28.90
C ALA A 416 -6.73 13.73 30.11
N THR A 417 -7.79 12.93 30.18
CA THR A 417 -7.97 11.91 31.25
C THR A 417 -7.30 10.56 30.92
N ARG A 418 -6.71 10.42 29.73
CA ARG A 418 -6.20 9.14 29.19
C ARG A 418 -4.72 9.14 28.86
N VAL A 419 -4.08 10.32 28.87
CA VAL A 419 -2.66 10.49 28.58
C VAL A 419 -1.96 11.30 29.65
N ALA A 420 -0.65 11.15 29.80
CA ALA A 420 0.16 11.94 30.70
C ALA A 420 0.16 13.42 30.29
N ARG A 421 0.44 14.33 31.23
CA ARG A 421 0.39 15.78 30.98
C ARG A 421 1.30 16.22 29.83
N PHE A 422 2.50 15.67 29.72
CA PHE A 422 3.48 16.01 28.66
C PHE A 422 3.04 15.50 27.27
N GLN A 423 2.16 14.51 27.21
CA GLN A 423 1.61 13.93 25.97
C GLN A 423 0.38 14.69 25.47
N ARG A 424 -0.19 15.64 26.25
CA ARG A 424 -1.38 16.39 25.86
C ARG A 424 -1.03 17.38 24.75
N PRO A 425 -1.77 17.38 23.62
CA PRO A 425 -1.55 18.34 22.55
C PRO A 425 -1.74 19.78 23.04
N VAL A 426 -0.81 20.67 22.62
CA VAL A 426 -0.89 22.12 22.91
C VAL A 426 -1.82 22.85 21.98
N ALA A 427 -2.10 22.26 20.81
CA ALA A 427 -3.05 22.78 19.85
C ALA A 427 -3.74 21.65 19.11
N TRP A 428 -4.91 21.94 18.56
CA TRP A 428 -5.77 21.02 17.84
C TRP A 428 -6.15 21.63 16.50
N LEU A 429 -5.95 20.89 15.42
CA LEU A 429 -6.29 21.32 14.07
C LEU A 429 -7.18 20.28 13.39
N PRO A 430 -8.20 20.69 12.63
CA PRO A 430 -8.96 19.77 11.80
C PRO A 430 -8.10 19.32 10.62
N LEU A 431 -8.19 18.05 10.25
CA LEU A 431 -7.46 17.51 9.10
C LEU A 431 -8.02 18.08 7.79
N PRO A 432 -7.22 18.85 6.99
CA PRO A 432 -7.75 19.50 5.80
C PRO A 432 -8.05 18.50 4.70
N THR A 433 -9.13 18.75 3.94
CA THR A 433 -9.55 17.91 2.83
C THR A 433 -8.47 17.77 1.75
N ALA A 434 -7.67 18.81 1.54
CA ALA A 434 -6.57 18.80 0.56
C ALA A 434 -5.51 17.71 0.84
N LEU A 435 -5.27 17.38 2.11
CA LEU A 435 -4.34 16.31 2.48
C LEU A 435 -4.94 14.90 2.34
N LYS A 436 -6.26 14.80 2.17
CA LYS A 436 -6.98 13.53 1.98
C LYS A 436 -7.00 13.06 0.52
N SER A 437 -6.70 13.95 -0.44
CA SER A 437 -6.88 13.72 -1.88
C SER A 437 -5.75 12.92 -2.55
N GLY A 438 -4.64 12.66 -1.87
CA GLY A 438 -3.41 12.14 -2.47
C GLY A 438 -3.26 10.63 -2.56
N GLY A 439 -4.16 9.83 -2.00
CA GLY A 439 -3.99 8.38 -1.97
C GLY A 439 -4.78 7.68 -0.87
N ILE A 440 -4.55 6.36 -0.74
CA ILE A 440 -5.18 5.52 0.29
C ILE A 440 -4.68 5.86 1.69
N LYS A 441 -3.44 6.32 1.79
CA LYS A 441 -2.77 6.65 3.05
C LYS A 441 -2.33 8.11 3.02
N ILE A 442 -2.76 8.86 4.04
CA ILE A 442 -2.33 10.24 4.21
C ILE A 442 -0.84 10.24 4.63
N ALA A 443 -0.04 11.01 3.93
CA ALA A 443 1.39 11.08 4.20
C ALA A 443 1.64 11.91 5.47
N ARG A 444 2.08 11.27 6.57
CA ARG A 444 2.40 11.93 7.86
C ARG A 444 3.30 13.17 7.68
N ARG A 445 4.30 13.10 6.80
CA ARG A 445 5.20 14.22 6.54
C ARG A 445 4.46 15.46 6.01
N GLN A 446 3.47 15.27 5.13
CA GLN A 446 2.67 16.39 4.62
C GLN A 446 1.78 16.97 5.71
N VAL A 447 1.17 16.12 6.55
CA VAL A 447 0.40 16.57 7.72
C VAL A 447 1.29 17.38 8.67
N GLN A 448 2.49 16.89 8.96
CA GLN A 448 3.44 17.55 9.83
C GLN A 448 3.86 18.92 9.29
N GLN A 449 4.25 19.01 8.02
CA GLN A 449 4.65 20.26 7.39
C GLN A 449 3.52 21.28 7.40
N TRP A 450 2.31 20.86 7.03
CA TRP A 450 1.13 21.71 7.04
C TRP A 450 0.79 22.19 8.46
N ALA A 451 0.76 21.31 9.44
CA ALA A 451 0.42 21.62 10.80
C ALA A 451 1.43 22.58 11.46
N GLN A 452 2.73 22.36 11.21
CA GLN A 452 3.79 23.24 11.70
C GLN A 452 3.67 24.65 11.11
N ALA A 453 3.45 24.77 9.80
CA ALA A 453 3.24 26.06 9.14
C ALA A 453 2.00 26.79 9.66
N THR A 454 0.88 26.06 9.83
CA THR A 454 -0.37 26.62 10.35
C THR A 454 -0.23 27.10 11.79
N TYR A 455 0.42 26.31 12.65
CA TYR A 455 0.67 26.65 14.05
C TYR A 455 1.58 27.87 14.20
N GLN A 456 2.66 27.95 13.40
CA GLN A 456 3.55 29.11 13.40
C GLN A 456 2.84 30.39 12.93
N ALA A 457 2.00 30.31 11.91
CA ALA A 457 1.22 31.46 11.43
C ALA A 457 0.27 32.00 12.52
N SER A 458 -0.42 31.10 13.23
CA SER A 458 -1.34 31.46 14.33
C SER A 458 -0.57 32.09 15.51
N SER A 459 0.58 31.51 15.89
CA SER A 459 1.41 32.03 17.00
C SER A 459 2.05 33.39 16.70
N ASN A 460 2.30 33.71 15.43
CA ASN A 460 2.79 35.03 14.99
C ASN A 460 1.69 36.08 14.91
N ALA A 461 0.42 35.69 14.73
CA ALA A 461 -0.73 36.60 14.69
C ALA A 461 -1.19 37.02 16.09
N GLU A 462 -0.84 36.27 17.12
CA GLU A 462 -1.15 36.57 18.53
C GLU A 462 -0.05 37.41 19.25
N ARG A 463 1.08 37.68 18.58
CA ARG A 463 2.14 38.57 19.05
C ARG A 463 2.06 39.95 18.38
#